data_d171526938060f88174440ea4b01ed74
#
_entry.id   d171526938060f88174440ea4b01ed74
#
_cell.length_a   1.000
_cell.length_b   1.000
_cell.length_c   1.000
_cell.angle_alpha   90.00
_cell.angle_beta   90.00
_cell.angle_gamma   90.00
#
_symmetry.space_group_name_H-M   'P 1'
#
loop_
_entity.id
_entity.type
_entity.pdbx_description
1 polymer ?
#
loop_
_entity_poly.entity_id
_entity_poly.type
_entity_poly.pdbx_seq_one_letter_code
_entity_poly.pdbx_strand_id
1 'polypeptide(L)'
;PDEQFALNLDLKESWDEISWRLVLDYDLNDDQLIYGSVATGYISGGYTETCSTAITCVPYNAETNINYELGYKAEFLDRTLRFNTAIFYSDFDDIQRNQVVPYTNSAGTPAQETLTVNAGKSSVYGVEVEATWLVNERLTLKGSLGILEAEYDKFEFDPQPNNPATGIVDFSGLDIPFASPVQVNLDATYELPLTGGSSLTFNANVNYQDEAETSPFDSLASGGGSFLAPRPEVVVRQPTNTQIEERTMVNANVTWRDAEQRYYVTAYGRNLTDKTKRVGANSVAFLWNFTVYGPPREYGIRVGVNFN
;
A
#
# COMPACT_ATOMS: atom_id res chain seq x y z
N PRO A 1 -6.56 24.90 -37.15
CA PRO A 1 -7.35 25.47 -36.12
C PRO A 1 -8.06 24.34 -35.45
N ASP A 2 -7.74 24.20 -34.18
CA ASP A 2 -8.10 23.10 -33.31
C ASP A 2 -9.61 23.16 -33.05
N GLU A 3 -10.39 22.34 -33.77
CA GLU A 3 -11.69 21.94 -33.28
C GLU A 3 -11.42 20.99 -32.06
N GLN A 4 -11.21 21.59 -30.91
CA GLN A 4 -11.44 20.95 -29.64
C GLN A 4 -12.88 20.48 -29.65
N PHE A 5 -13.08 19.18 -29.85
CA PHE A 5 -14.40 18.57 -29.65
C PHE A 5 -14.75 18.76 -28.17
N ALA A 6 -15.44 19.84 -27.86
CA ALA A 6 -16.14 19.96 -26.61
C ALA A 6 -17.24 18.88 -26.66
N LEU A 7 -17.02 17.74 -26.05
CA LEU A 7 -18.07 16.80 -25.70
C LEU A 7 -19.05 17.58 -24.82
N ASN A 8 -20.14 18.04 -25.40
CA ASN A 8 -21.19 18.73 -24.67
C ASN A 8 -22.03 17.67 -23.94
N LEU A 9 -21.45 16.99 -22.97
CA LEU A 9 -22.09 15.98 -22.15
C LEU A 9 -22.66 16.67 -20.90
N ASP A 10 -23.98 16.59 -20.73
CA ASP A 10 -24.64 16.94 -19.47
C ASP A 10 -24.59 15.72 -18.55
N LEU A 11 -23.44 15.53 -17.94
CA LEU A 11 -23.16 14.41 -17.04
C LEU A 11 -23.75 14.73 -15.66
N LYS A 12 -24.76 13.99 -15.25
CA LYS A 12 -25.42 14.14 -13.95
C LYS A 12 -25.64 12.76 -13.34
N GLU A 13 -25.01 12.56 -12.20
CA GLU A 13 -25.21 11.40 -11.34
C GLU A 13 -25.10 11.85 -9.88
N SER A 14 -25.69 11.09 -8.97
CA SER A 14 -25.60 11.34 -7.54
C SER A 14 -25.35 10.04 -6.80
N TRP A 15 -24.46 10.08 -5.83
CA TRP A 15 -24.13 8.95 -4.98
C TRP A 15 -24.29 9.38 -3.52
N ASP A 16 -25.01 8.60 -2.75
CA ASP A 16 -25.19 8.79 -1.31
C ASP A 16 -25.08 7.44 -0.59
N GLU A 17 -24.46 7.45 0.58
CA GLU A 17 -24.26 6.26 1.41
C GLU A 17 -24.22 6.65 2.88
N ILE A 18 -24.71 5.76 3.73
CA ILE A 18 -24.68 5.95 5.19
C ILE A 18 -23.51 5.15 5.75
N SER A 19 -22.46 5.83 6.17
CA SER A 19 -21.35 5.22 6.87
C SER A 19 -21.61 5.15 8.38
N TRP A 20 -21.33 4.00 8.99
CA TRP A 20 -21.52 3.77 10.42
C TRP A 20 -20.39 2.91 10.98
N ARG A 21 -20.24 2.96 12.30
CA ARG A 21 -19.32 2.10 13.04
C ARG A 21 -19.98 1.67 14.35
N LEU A 22 -19.87 0.38 14.65
CA LEU A 22 -20.20 -0.22 15.94
C LEU A 22 -18.93 -0.79 16.57
N VAL A 23 -18.69 -0.47 17.84
CA VAL A 23 -17.55 -0.98 18.61
C VAL A 23 -18.08 -1.51 19.94
N LEU A 24 -17.60 -2.68 20.32
CA LEU A 24 -17.78 -3.24 21.65
C LEU A 24 -16.40 -3.54 22.21
N ASP A 25 -16.12 -3.01 23.38
CA ASP A 25 -14.91 -3.26 24.14
C ASP A 25 -15.24 -3.83 25.50
N TYR A 26 -14.37 -4.70 25.98
CA TYR A 26 -14.50 -5.38 27.26
C TYR A 26 -13.14 -5.46 27.96
N ASP A 27 -13.06 -4.81 29.12
CA ASP A 27 -11.89 -4.88 29.98
C ASP A 27 -11.87 -6.24 30.69
N LEU A 28 -10.88 -7.08 30.39
CA LEU A 28 -10.63 -8.34 31.09
C LEU A 28 -10.12 -8.08 32.51
N ASN A 29 -9.31 -7.04 32.64
CA ASN A 29 -8.80 -6.45 33.88
C ASN A 29 -8.21 -5.06 33.57
N ASP A 30 -7.56 -4.43 34.58
CA ASP A 30 -6.99 -3.06 34.44
C ASP A 30 -5.89 -2.93 33.37
N ASP A 31 -5.32 -4.03 32.92
CA ASP A 31 -4.19 -4.07 31.99
C ASP A 31 -4.51 -4.81 30.67
N GLN A 32 -5.75 -5.28 30.48
CA GLN A 32 -6.10 -6.10 29.31
C GLN A 32 -7.52 -5.79 28.80
N LEU A 33 -7.60 -5.52 27.51
CA LEU A 33 -8.83 -5.20 26.79
C LEU A 33 -8.96 -6.09 25.54
N ILE A 34 -10.14 -6.61 25.31
CA ILE A 34 -10.57 -7.14 24.01
C ILE A 34 -11.62 -6.22 23.41
N TYR A 35 -11.63 -6.11 22.09
CA TYR A 35 -12.64 -5.35 21.39
C TYR A 35 -13.03 -6.03 20.08
N GLY A 36 -14.26 -5.76 19.65
CA GLY A 36 -14.74 -6.09 18.32
C GLY A 36 -15.32 -4.86 17.66
N SER A 37 -15.08 -4.66 16.40
CA SER A 37 -15.71 -3.58 15.65
C SER A 37 -16.23 -4.04 14.30
N VAL A 38 -17.30 -3.38 13.86
CA VAL A 38 -17.82 -3.46 12.50
C VAL A 38 -18.00 -2.04 12.00
N ALA A 39 -17.46 -1.74 10.83
CA ALA A 39 -17.52 -0.40 10.24
C ALA A 39 -17.77 -0.49 8.74
N THR A 40 -18.47 0.51 8.18
CA THR A 40 -18.59 0.68 6.74
C THR A 40 -17.73 1.82 6.24
N GLY A 41 -17.20 1.70 5.03
CA GLY A 41 -16.48 2.73 4.29
C GLY A 41 -17.16 3.02 2.96
N TYR A 42 -16.90 4.21 2.42
CA TYR A 42 -17.51 4.69 1.20
C TYR A 42 -16.56 5.63 0.46
N ILE A 43 -16.44 5.41 -0.85
CA ILE A 43 -15.82 6.35 -1.79
C ILE A 43 -16.86 6.64 -2.87
N SER A 44 -17.17 7.92 -3.10
CA SER A 44 -18.17 8.32 -4.10
C SER A 44 -17.80 7.80 -5.49
N GLY A 45 -18.81 7.44 -6.25
CA GLY A 45 -18.68 7.31 -7.70
C GLY A 45 -18.38 8.66 -8.37
N GLY A 46 -18.17 8.64 -9.66
CA GLY A 46 -17.81 9.82 -10.41
C GLY A 46 -17.70 9.56 -11.90
N TYR A 47 -17.07 10.51 -12.57
CA TYR A 47 -16.69 10.43 -13.98
C TYR A 47 -15.19 10.60 -14.09
N THR A 48 -14.57 9.92 -15.04
CA THR A 48 -13.14 10.13 -15.32
C THR A 48 -12.93 11.52 -15.92
N GLU A 49 -12.13 12.37 -15.26
CA GLU A 49 -11.92 13.77 -15.68
C GLU A 49 -11.32 13.91 -17.07
N THR A 50 -10.54 12.94 -17.50
CA THR A 50 -9.81 12.94 -18.77
C THR A 50 -10.55 12.22 -19.89
N CYS A 51 -11.79 11.80 -19.68
CA CYS A 51 -12.57 11.10 -20.69
C CYS A 51 -12.77 11.97 -21.94
N SER A 52 -12.56 11.38 -23.14
CA SER A 52 -12.56 12.11 -24.41
C SER A 52 -13.61 11.63 -25.40
N THR A 53 -14.30 10.55 -25.11
CA THR A 53 -15.36 9.98 -25.98
C THR A 53 -16.59 9.63 -25.16
N ALA A 54 -17.74 9.53 -25.82
CA ALA A 54 -18.99 9.11 -25.15
C ALA A 54 -18.91 7.69 -24.55
N ILE A 55 -17.99 6.85 -25.04
CA ILE A 55 -17.77 5.49 -24.53
C ILE A 55 -16.94 5.52 -23.26
N THR A 56 -16.00 6.46 -23.15
CA THR A 56 -15.10 6.57 -22.01
C THR A 56 -15.64 7.52 -20.93
N CYS A 57 -16.58 8.42 -21.28
CA CYS A 57 -17.24 9.34 -20.35
C CYS A 57 -18.48 8.70 -19.70
N VAL A 58 -18.35 7.49 -19.25
CA VAL A 58 -19.39 6.79 -18.46
C VAL A 58 -19.13 6.94 -16.96
N PRO A 59 -20.17 6.98 -16.12
CA PRO A 59 -19.98 7.02 -14.67
C PRO A 59 -19.41 5.70 -14.17
N TYR A 60 -18.58 5.78 -13.16
CA TYR A 60 -18.21 4.63 -12.34
C TYR A 60 -18.97 4.68 -11.01
N ASN A 61 -19.27 3.51 -10.46
CA ASN A 61 -20.05 3.37 -9.25
C ASN A 61 -19.23 3.79 -8.01
N ALA A 62 -19.95 4.06 -6.93
CA ALA A 62 -19.35 4.22 -5.62
C ALA A 62 -18.70 2.90 -5.16
N GLU A 63 -17.54 3.00 -4.54
CA GLU A 63 -16.91 1.90 -3.82
C GLU A 63 -17.43 1.88 -2.39
N THR A 64 -17.83 0.71 -1.91
CA THR A 64 -18.22 0.50 -0.52
C THR A 64 -17.44 -0.63 0.10
N ASN A 65 -17.25 -0.58 1.41
CA ASN A 65 -16.70 -1.70 2.14
C ASN A 65 -17.37 -1.89 3.50
N ILE A 66 -17.29 -3.12 3.99
CA ILE A 66 -17.58 -3.46 5.37
C ILE A 66 -16.35 -4.12 5.98
N ASN A 67 -15.89 -3.59 7.12
CA ASN A 67 -14.75 -4.10 7.86
C ASN A 67 -15.19 -4.70 9.18
N TYR A 68 -14.69 -5.90 9.47
CA TYR A 68 -14.83 -6.60 10.74
C TYR A 68 -13.46 -6.70 11.37
N GLU A 69 -13.36 -6.39 12.66
CA GLU A 69 -12.09 -6.42 13.39
C GLU A 69 -12.31 -6.98 14.80
N LEU A 70 -11.43 -7.86 15.21
CA LEU A 70 -11.33 -8.35 16.59
C LEU A 70 -9.91 -8.11 17.08
N GLY A 71 -9.77 -7.36 18.17
CA GLY A 71 -8.46 -7.01 18.70
C GLY A 71 -8.30 -7.29 20.18
N TYR A 72 -7.04 -7.40 20.57
CA TYR A 72 -6.61 -7.57 21.95
C TYR A 72 -5.48 -6.60 22.25
N LYS A 73 -5.59 -5.88 23.36
CA LYS A 73 -4.57 -4.95 23.87
C LYS A 73 -4.23 -5.31 25.29
N ALA A 74 -2.94 -5.40 25.58
CA ALA A 74 -2.48 -5.78 26.91
C ALA A 74 -1.19 -5.10 27.31
N GLU A 75 -1.06 -4.88 28.61
CA GLU A 75 0.19 -4.53 29.27
C GLU A 75 0.61 -5.66 30.19
N PHE A 76 1.85 -6.13 30.04
CA PHE A 76 2.43 -7.23 30.80
C PHE A 76 3.70 -6.76 31.52
N LEU A 77 4.25 -7.61 32.43
CA LEU A 77 5.52 -7.39 33.10
C LEU A 77 5.57 -6.04 33.83
N ASP A 78 4.59 -5.79 34.70
CA ASP A 78 4.45 -4.50 35.40
C ASP A 78 4.38 -3.30 34.43
N ARG A 79 3.65 -3.44 33.32
CA ARG A 79 3.45 -2.44 32.25
C ARG A 79 4.72 -2.09 31.46
N THR A 80 5.78 -2.88 31.57
CA THR A 80 6.97 -2.68 30.74
C THR A 80 6.85 -3.28 29.36
N LEU A 81 5.91 -4.22 29.14
CA LEU A 81 5.60 -4.79 27.83
C LEU A 81 4.16 -4.44 27.44
N ARG A 82 4.00 -3.60 26.40
CA ARG A 82 2.73 -3.36 25.72
C ARG A 82 2.64 -4.26 24.49
N PHE A 83 1.51 -4.95 24.35
CA PHE A 83 1.22 -5.86 23.25
C PHE A 83 -0.17 -5.56 22.69
N ASN A 84 -0.26 -5.36 21.36
CA ASN A 84 -1.51 -5.19 20.65
C ASN A 84 -1.56 -6.19 19.50
N THR A 85 -2.72 -6.79 19.27
CA THR A 85 -2.96 -7.61 18.09
C THR A 85 -4.38 -7.44 17.60
N ALA A 86 -4.58 -7.53 16.30
CA ALA A 86 -5.89 -7.53 15.68
C ALA A 86 -5.92 -8.56 14.54
N ILE A 87 -7.07 -9.16 14.35
CA ILE A 87 -7.45 -9.88 13.13
C ILE A 87 -8.56 -9.08 12.46
N PHE A 88 -8.52 -8.98 11.15
CA PHE A 88 -9.50 -8.22 10.40
C PHE A 88 -9.91 -8.90 9.10
N TYR A 89 -11.09 -8.57 8.63
CA TYR A 89 -11.63 -8.94 7.33
C TYR A 89 -12.39 -7.74 6.76
N SER A 90 -12.05 -7.32 5.55
CA SER A 90 -12.71 -6.26 4.81
C SER A 90 -13.24 -6.81 3.49
N ASP A 91 -14.53 -6.63 3.26
CA ASP A 91 -15.22 -6.98 2.03
C ASP A 91 -15.54 -5.70 1.26
N PHE A 92 -15.09 -5.62 0.02
CA PHE A 92 -15.24 -4.46 -0.86
C PHE A 92 -16.17 -4.79 -2.01
N ASP A 93 -17.13 -3.91 -2.24
CA ASP A 93 -17.96 -3.90 -3.44
C ASP A 93 -17.58 -2.72 -4.33
N ASP A 94 -17.53 -2.98 -5.64
CA ASP A 94 -17.24 -1.99 -6.69
C ASP A 94 -15.92 -1.22 -6.49
N ILE A 95 -14.85 -1.92 -6.03
CA ILE A 95 -13.53 -1.31 -5.79
C ILE A 95 -13.05 -0.53 -7.03
N GLN A 96 -12.69 0.73 -6.83
CA GLN A 96 -12.30 1.63 -7.92
C GLN A 96 -10.84 1.44 -8.30
N ARG A 97 -10.55 1.31 -9.61
CA ARG A 97 -9.19 1.17 -10.14
C ARG A 97 -8.99 2.02 -11.36
N ASN A 98 -7.83 2.66 -11.44
CA ASN A 98 -7.42 3.38 -12.64
C ASN A 98 -6.80 2.42 -13.65
N GLN A 99 -7.30 2.46 -14.87
CA GLN A 99 -6.87 1.63 -15.99
C GLN A 99 -6.58 2.47 -17.22
N VAL A 100 -5.43 2.22 -17.86
CA VAL A 100 -5.12 2.79 -19.17
C VAL A 100 -5.75 1.93 -20.24
N VAL A 101 -6.64 2.52 -21.01
CA VAL A 101 -7.32 1.85 -22.14
C VAL A 101 -6.89 2.48 -23.48
N PRO A 102 -6.56 1.67 -24.48
CA PRO A 102 -6.34 2.15 -25.82
C PRO A 102 -7.68 2.43 -26.50
N TYR A 103 -7.75 3.51 -27.27
CA TYR A 103 -8.90 3.82 -28.10
C TYR A 103 -8.45 4.41 -29.44
N THR A 104 -9.40 4.55 -30.37
CA THR A 104 -9.16 5.28 -31.62
C THR A 104 -9.88 6.62 -31.53
N ASN A 105 -9.12 7.70 -31.65
CA ASN A 105 -9.67 9.05 -31.58
C ASN A 105 -10.50 9.39 -32.84
N SER A 106 -11.16 10.53 -32.83
CA SER A 106 -12.00 11.00 -33.95
C SER A 106 -11.25 11.21 -35.26
N ALA A 107 -9.92 11.35 -35.20
CA ALA A 107 -9.07 11.44 -36.40
C ALA A 107 -8.66 10.05 -36.94
N GLY A 108 -9.14 8.96 -36.35
CA GLY A 108 -8.78 7.59 -36.74
C GLY A 108 -7.39 7.15 -36.27
N THR A 109 -6.75 7.89 -35.36
CA THR A 109 -5.43 7.55 -34.83
C THR A 109 -5.52 6.83 -33.49
N PRO A 110 -4.66 5.82 -33.23
CA PRO A 110 -4.57 5.19 -31.91
C PRO A 110 -4.22 6.22 -30.84
N ALA A 111 -4.92 6.16 -29.73
CA ALA A 111 -4.72 6.99 -28.55
C ALA A 111 -4.91 6.16 -27.27
N GLN A 112 -4.64 6.72 -26.13
CA GLN A 112 -4.80 6.09 -24.82
C GLN A 112 -5.45 7.05 -23.84
N GLU A 113 -6.18 6.49 -22.91
CA GLU A 113 -6.90 7.23 -21.89
C GLU A 113 -6.87 6.46 -20.58
N THR A 114 -6.75 7.16 -19.45
CA THR A 114 -6.87 6.54 -18.14
C THR A 114 -8.32 6.65 -17.69
N LEU A 115 -8.93 5.50 -17.43
CA LEU A 115 -10.30 5.41 -16.91
C LEU A 115 -10.28 4.91 -15.48
N THR A 116 -11.21 5.42 -14.68
CA THR A 116 -11.58 4.77 -13.42
C THR A 116 -12.66 3.74 -13.73
N VAL A 117 -12.41 2.50 -13.31
CA VAL A 117 -13.33 1.37 -13.49
C VAL A 117 -13.61 0.71 -12.15
N ASN A 118 -14.78 0.06 -12.03
CA ASN A 118 -15.09 -0.74 -10.86
C ASN A 118 -14.60 -2.18 -11.07
N ALA A 119 -13.78 -2.65 -10.15
CA ALA A 119 -13.21 -4.01 -10.18
C ALA A 119 -14.12 -5.07 -9.52
N GLY A 120 -15.41 -4.77 -9.34
CA GLY A 120 -16.35 -5.70 -8.72
C GLY A 120 -16.04 -5.94 -7.24
N LYS A 121 -15.83 -7.20 -6.86
CA LYS A 121 -15.62 -7.59 -5.46
C LYS A 121 -14.16 -7.86 -5.14
N SER A 122 -13.77 -7.50 -3.92
CA SER A 122 -12.42 -7.78 -3.42
C SER A 122 -12.46 -8.02 -1.91
N SER A 123 -11.61 -8.91 -1.43
CA SER A 123 -11.45 -9.18 -0.02
C SER A 123 -10.03 -8.89 0.46
N VAL A 124 -9.94 -8.35 1.67
CA VAL A 124 -8.67 -8.08 2.34
C VAL A 124 -8.78 -8.56 3.77
N TYR A 125 -7.94 -9.49 4.18
CA TYR A 125 -7.94 -9.99 5.54
C TYR A 125 -6.53 -10.24 6.05
N GLY A 126 -6.37 -10.23 7.37
CA GLY A 126 -5.05 -10.37 7.92
C GLY A 126 -4.98 -10.35 9.42
N VAL A 127 -3.73 -10.34 9.87
CA VAL A 127 -3.36 -10.23 11.29
C VAL A 127 -2.31 -9.16 11.44
N GLU A 128 -2.50 -8.30 12.43
CA GLU A 128 -1.51 -7.31 12.84
C GLU A 128 -1.09 -7.57 14.30
N VAL A 129 0.21 -7.43 14.55
CA VAL A 129 0.80 -7.54 15.88
C VAL A 129 1.76 -6.40 16.10
N GLU A 130 1.65 -5.75 17.24
CA GLU A 130 2.59 -4.72 17.69
C GLU A 130 3.03 -4.98 19.11
N ALA A 131 4.31 -4.80 19.40
CA ALA A 131 4.87 -4.90 20.74
C ALA A 131 5.86 -3.78 21.00
N THR A 132 5.83 -3.24 22.22
CA THR A 132 6.84 -2.33 22.75
C THR A 132 7.26 -2.85 24.12
N TRP A 133 8.53 -3.13 24.28
CA TRP A 133 9.09 -3.68 25.51
C TRP A 133 10.20 -2.80 26.06
N LEU A 134 9.98 -2.25 27.23
CA LEU A 134 10.99 -1.59 28.04
C LEU A 134 11.74 -2.68 28.84
N VAL A 135 12.72 -3.32 28.21
CA VAL A 135 13.47 -4.46 28.80
C VAL A 135 14.11 -4.05 30.13
N ASN A 136 14.61 -2.82 30.18
CA ASN A 136 15.09 -2.13 31.36
C ASN A 136 15.14 -0.61 31.10
N GLU A 137 15.64 0.18 32.04
CA GLU A 137 15.74 1.65 31.94
C GLU A 137 16.53 2.14 30.70
N ARG A 138 17.29 1.27 30.06
CA ARG A 138 18.19 1.64 28.96
C ARG A 138 17.86 1.00 27.62
N LEU A 139 17.16 -0.13 27.62
CA LEU A 139 16.87 -0.90 26.41
C LEU A 139 15.38 -0.94 26.16
N THR A 140 14.99 -0.39 25.01
CA THR A 140 13.64 -0.48 24.45
C THR A 140 13.69 -1.30 23.18
N LEU A 141 12.82 -2.30 23.07
CA LEU A 141 12.56 -3.07 21.86
C LEU A 141 11.16 -2.75 21.34
N LYS A 142 11.03 -2.60 20.02
CA LYS A 142 9.73 -2.47 19.36
C LYS A 142 9.68 -3.45 18.21
N GLY A 143 8.50 -4.01 17.97
CA GLY A 143 8.26 -4.91 16.85
C GLY A 143 6.87 -4.73 16.32
N SER A 144 6.72 -4.86 14.99
CA SER A 144 5.44 -5.01 14.34
C SER A 144 5.51 -6.12 13.28
N LEU A 145 4.42 -6.84 13.13
CA LEU A 145 4.19 -7.86 12.11
C LEU A 145 2.82 -7.63 11.52
N GLY A 146 2.74 -7.54 10.20
CA GLY A 146 1.52 -7.61 9.42
C GLY A 146 1.55 -8.83 8.52
N ILE A 147 0.50 -9.60 8.53
CA ILE A 147 0.24 -10.69 7.58
C ILE A 147 -1.06 -10.36 6.88
N LEU A 148 -1.03 -10.28 5.56
CA LEU A 148 -2.12 -9.78 4.74
C LEU A 148 -2.37 -10.72 3.57
N GLU A 149 -3.64 -11.00 3.30
CA GLU A 149 -4.13 -11.55 2.05
C GLU A 149 -5.09 -10.55 1.43
N ALA A 150 -4.91 -10.24 0.15
CA ALA A 150 -5.71 -9.24 -0.55
C ALA A 150 -5.85 -9.62 -2.02
N GLU A 151 -7.07 -9.94 -2.43
CA GLU A 151 -7.35 -10.44 -3.79
C GLU A 151 -8.64 -9.87 -4.36
N TYR A 152 -8.76 -9.93 -5.67
CA TYR A 152 -10.02 -9.66 -6.37
C TYR A 152 -10.87 -10.94 -6.39
N ASP A 153 -11.97 -10.98 -5.65
CA ASP A 153 -12.91 -12.10 -5.67
C ASP A 153 -13.66 -12.17 -6.99
N LYS A 154 -13.97 -11.01 -7.56
CA LYS A 154 -14.59 -10.88 -8.88
C LYS A 154 -14.13 -9.59 -9.55
N PHE A 155 -13.41 -9.73 -10.65
CA PHE A 155 -12.99 -8.60 -11.47
C PHE A 155 -13.03 -8.97 -12.97
N GLU A 156 -14.07 -8.51 -13.65
CA GLU A 156 -14.25 -8.68 -15.09
C GLU A 156 -14.21 -7.31 -15.76
N PHE A 157 -13.33 -7.13 -16.71
CA PHE A 157 -13.13 -5.86 -17.37
C PHE A 157 -12.82 -6.02 -18.85
N ASP A 158 -13.37 -5.16 -19.71
CA ASP A 158 -13.00 -5.07 -21.13
C ASP A 158 -11.85 -4.06 -21.30
N PRO A 159 -10.60 -4.52 -21.52
CA PRO A 159 -9.46 -3.62 -21.67
C PRO A 159 -9.47 -2.83 -22.96
N GLN A 160 -10.35 -3.17 -23.93
CA GLN A 160 -10.46 -2.50 -25.22
C GLN A 160 -11.94 -2.37 -25.65
N PRO A 161 -12.73 -1.54 -24.99
CA PRO A 161 -14.18 -1.48 -25.23
C PRO A 161 -14.58 -1.09 -26.66
N ASN A 162 -13.62 -0.55 -27.43
CA ASN A 162 -13.81 -0.19 -28.85
C ASN A 162 -13.36 -1.30 -29.82
N ASN A 163 -12.87 -2.42 -29.32
CA ASN A 163 -12.42 -3.55 -30.14
C ASN A 163 -13.21 -4.82 -29.79
N PRO A 164 -14.24 -5.16 -30.56
CA PRO A 164 -15.09 -6.32 -30.25
C PRO A 164 -14.37 -7.67 -30.32
N ALA A 165 -13.11 -7.68 -30.76
CA ALA A 165 -12.31 -8.90 -30.81
C ALA A 165 -11.60 -9.19 -29.47
N THR A 166 -11.53 -8.25 -28.54
CA THR A 166 -10.86 -8.44 -27.24
C THR A 166 -11.77 -9.06 -26.19
N GLY A 167 -13.03 -8.59 -26.09
CA GLY A 167 -14.00 -9.07 -25.12
C GLY A 167 -13.63 -8.79 -23.66
N ILE A 168 -14.43 -9.34 -22.76
CA ILE A 168 -14.22 -9.24 -21.31
C ILE A 168 -13.10 -10.21 -20.89
N VAL A 169 -12.18 -9.72 -20.08
CA VAL A 169 -11.11 -10.50 -19.43
C VAL A 169 -11.43 -10.62 -17.95
N ASP A 170 -11.27 -11.80 -17.41
CA ASP A 170 -11.46 -12.11 -16.00
C ASP A 170 -10.11 -11.99 -15.26
N PHE A 171 -10.04 -11.10 -14.29
CA PHE A 171 -8.90 -10.83 -13.41
C PHE A 171 -9.15 -11.33 -11.98
N SER A 172 -10.22 -12.10 -11.75
CA SER A 172 -10.53 -12.68 -10.45
C SER A 172 -9.40 -13.59 -9.96
N GLY A 173 -9.15 -13.58 -8.66
CA GLY A 173 -8.07 -14.32 -8.02
C GLY A 173 -6.67 -13.71 -8.22
N LEU A 174 -6.56 -12.48 -8.76
CA LEU A 174 -5.30 -11.72 -8.77
C LEU A 174 -5.17 -10.90 -7.51
N ASP A 175 -3.90 -10.70 -7.10
CA ASP A 175 -3.58 -9.89 -5.93
C ASP A 175 -3.92 -8.41 -6.13
N ILE A 176 -4.37 -7.76 -5.08
CA ILE A 176 -4.54 -6.31 -5.07
C ILE A 176 -3.15 -5.65 -5.09
N PRO A 177 -2.90 -4.66 -5.97
CA PRO A 177 -1.62 -3.99 -6.05
C PRO A 177 -1.18 -3.36 -4.72
N PHE A 178 0.13 -3.39 -4.48
CA PHE A 178 0.81 -2.85 -3.30
C PHE A 178 0.45 -3.54 -1.97
N ALA A 179 -0.24 -4.65 -2.00
CA ALA A 179 -0.55 -5.49 -0.85
C ALA A 179 0.57 -6.52 -0.64
N SER A 180 1.54 -6.22 0.19
CA SER A 180 2.62 -7.16 0.55
C SER A 180 2.11 -8.17 1.57
N PRO A 181 2.20 -9.50 1.32
CA PRO A 181 1.67 -10.54 2.20
C PRO A 181 2.28 -10.52 3.61
N VAL A 182 3.57 -10.18 3.73
CA VAL A 182 4.25 -10.12 5.02
C VAL A 182 5.06 -8.84 5.14
N GLN A 183 4.87 -8.14 6.25
CA GLN A 183 5.66 -6.98 6.65
C GLN A 183 6.11 -7.13 8.10
N VAL A 184 7.42 -6.93 8.33
CA VAL A 184 8.00 -7.00 9.68
C VAL A 184 8.85 -5.76 9.91
N ASN A 185 8.68 -5.14 11.06
CA ASN A 185 9.55 -4.07 11.52
C ASN A 185 10.04 -4.38 12.93
N LEU A 186 11.36 -4.32 13.13
CA LEU A 186 12.00 -4.51 14.43
C LEU A 186 12.90 -3.31 14.71
N ASP A 187 12.80 -2.76 15.91
CA ASP A 187 13.59 -1.62 16.36
C ASP A 187 14.16 -1.91 17.74
N ALA A 188 15.43 -1.59 17.94
CA ALA A 188 16.11 -1.65 19.22
C ALA A 188 16.76 -0.30 19.52
N THR A 189 16.45 0.28 20.67
CA THR A 189 17.06 1.51 21.16
C THR A 189 17.73 1.25 22.51
N TYR A 190 19.03 1.53 22.59
CA TYR A 190 19.81 1.41 23.81
C TYR A 190 20.43 2.74 24.20
N GLU A 191 20.20 3.19 25.42
CA GLU A 191 20.75 4.41 25.96
C GLU A 191 21.87 4.10 26.94
N LEU A 192 23.07 4.65 26.70
CA LEU A 192 24.25 4.53 27.52
C LEU A 192 24.55 5.90 28.17
N PRO A 193 24.24 6.08 29.45
CA PRO A 193 24.69 7.27 30.18
C PRO A 193 26.23 7.30 30.29
N LEU A 194 26.81 8.47 30.05
CA LEU A 194 28.23 8.69 30.17
C LEU A 194 28.55 9.55 31.41
N THR A 195 29.82 9.54 31.81
CA THR A 195 30.30 10.43 32.88
C THR A 195 30.10 11.89 32.50
N GLY A 196 29.69 12.71 33.46
CA GLY A 196 29.43 14.15 33.21
C GLY A 196 28.03 14.47 32.65
N GLY A 197 27.10 13.48 32.67
CA GLY A 197 25.69 13.71 32.32
C GLY A 197 25.36 13.63 30.82
N SER A 198 26.35 13.44 29.94
CA SER A 198 26.12 13.18 28.50
C SER A 198 25.63 11.75 28.28
N SER A 199 25.11 11.47 27.09
CA SER A 199 24.64 10.12 26.74
C SER A 199 24.99 9.71 25.29
N LEU A 200 25.02 8.39 25.07
CA LEU A 200 25.01 7.80 23.75
C LEU A 200 23.73 6.98 23.58
N THR A 201 22.98 7.27 22.52
CA THR A 201 21.82 6.47 22.12
C THR A 201 22.18 5.70 20.87
N PHE A 202 22.08 4.38 20.95
CA PHE A 202 22.23 3.46 19.81
C PHE A 202 20.83 3.06 19.37
N ASN A 203 20.56 3.18 18.07
CA ASN A 203 19.33 2.68 17.48
C ASN A 203 19.65 1.81 16.28
N ALA A 204 18.98 0.67 16.18
CA ALA A 204 19.05 -0.23 15.03
C ALA A 204 17.64 -0.64 14.65
N ASN A 205 17.36 -0.60 13.34
CA ASN A 205 16.06 -0.93 12.77
C ASN A 205 16.24 -1.95 11.64
N VAL A 206 15.39 -2.97 11.63
CA VAL A 206 15.26 -3.94 10.53
C VAL A 206 13.83 -3.86 10.03
N ASN A 207 13.68 -3.60 8.75
CA ASN A 207 12.39 -3.62 8.06
C ASN A 207 12.43 -4.68 6.96
N TYR A 208 11.52 -5.64 7.03
CA TYR A 208 11.26 -6.63 5.99
C TYR A 208 9.92 -6.34 5.34
N GLN A 209 9.87 -6.45 4.04
CA GLN A 209 8.65 -6.39 3.24
C GLN A 209 8.75 -7.47 2.16
N ASP A 210 7.72 -8.28 2.04
CA ASP A 210 7.58 -9.29 0.99
C ASP A 210 7.32 -8.62 -0.36
N GLU A 211 7.41 -9.39 -1.43
CA GLU A 211 7.06 -8.93 -2.77
C GLU A 211 5.60 -8.50 -2.86
N ALA A 212 5.29 -7.65 -3.83
CA ALA A 212 3.93 -7.23 -4.12
C ALA A 212 3.77 -6.88 -5.61
N GLU A 213 2.58 -7.09 -6.14
CA GLU A 213 2.24 -6.62 -7.47
C GLU A 213 2.08 -5.09 -7.49
N THR A 214 2.40 -4.45 -8.62
CA THR A 214 2.13 -3.02 -8.82
C THR A 214 0.87 -2.76 -9.63
N SER A 215 0.43 -3.79 -10.39
CA SER A 215 -0.76 -3.72 -11.23
C SER A 215 -1.30 -5.13 -11.51
N PRO A 216 -2.61 -5.36 -11.44
CA PRO A 216 -3.20 -6.65 -11.82
C PRO A 216 -3.07 -6.92 -13.32
N PHE A 217 -2.81 -5.88 -14.11
CA PHE A 217 -2.79 -5.94 -15.58
C PHE A 217 -1.40 -6.29 -16.15
N ASP A 218 -0.36 -6.23 -15.35
CA ASP A 218 1.02 -6.47 -15.81
C ASP A 218 1.27 -7.95 -16.14
N SER A 219 0.56 -8.84 -15.48
CA SER A 219 0.59 -10.27 -15.77
C SER A 219 0.11 -10.64 -17.19
N LEU A 220 -0.70 -9.79 -17.80
CA LEU A 220 -1.17 -9.97 -19.17
C LEU A 220 -0.11 -9.59 -20.22
N ALA A 221 0.78 -8.67 -19.91
CA ALA A 221 1.80 -8.18 -20.84
C ALA A 221 2.93 -9.18 -21.08
N SER A 222 3.16 -10.12 -20.17
CA SER A 222 4.32 -11.01 -20.17
C SER A 222 4.11 -12.32 -20.93
N GLY A 223 2.89 -12.67 -21.28
CA GLY A 223 2.56 -13.92 -22.00
C GLY A 223 2.90 -13.92 -23.49
N GLY A 224 3.73 -12.96 -24.00
CA GLY A 224 4.09 -12.85 -25.41
C GLY A 224 2.91 -12.46 -26.32
N GLY A 225 1.73 -12.22 -25.75
CA GLY A 225 0.61 -11.61 -26.40
C GLY A 225 0.72 -10.09 -26.30
N SER A 226 0.58 -9.38 -27.40
CA SER A 226 0.34 -7.95 -27.36
C SER A 226 -0.89 -7.70 -26.47
N PHE A 227 -0.87 -6.66 -25.63
CA PHE A 227 -2.07 -6.13 -24.95
C PHE A 227 -3.24 -5.95 -25.95
N LEU A 228 -2.93 -5.80 -27.23
CA LEU A 228 -3.88 -5.72 -28.36
C LEU A 228 -4.52 -7.06 -28.74
N ALA A 229 -4.05 -8.19 -28.20
CA ALA A 229 -4.63 -9.50 -28.44
C ALA A 229 -4.45 -10.38 -27.18
N PRO A 230 -5.11 -10.04 -26.05
CA PRO A 230 -5.08 -10.89 -24.87
C PRO A 230 -5.66 -12.26 -25.26
N ARG A 231 -4.97 -13.32 -24.87
CA ARG A 231 -5.54 -14.66 -24.92
C ARG A 231 -6.28 -14.89 -23.61
N PRO A 232 -7.60 -14.96 -23.57
CA PRO A 232 -8.37 -15.10 -22.34
C PRO A 232 -8.10 -16.39 -21.57
N GLU A 233 -7.30 -17.31 -22.14
CA GLU A 233 -7.13 -18.67 -21.62
C GLU A 233 -5.88 -18.85 -20.76
N VAL A 234 -5.01 -17.85 -20.63
CA VAL A 234 -3.75 -18.02 -19.91
C VAL A 234 -3.38 -16.74 -19.15
N VAL A 235 -3.99 -16.56 -17.99
CA VAL A 235 -3.41 -15.69 -16.96
C VAL A 235 -2.22 -16.45 -16.36
N VAL A 236 -1.08 -16.41 -17.03
CA VAL A 236 0.16 -16.93 -16.45
C VAL A 236 0.77 -15.83 -15.62
N ARG A 237 0.79 -15.99 -14.31
CA ARG A 237 1.65 -15.17 -13.42
C ARG A 237 3.10 -15.35 -13.88
N GLN A 238 3.59 -14.43 -14.67
CA GLN A 238 5.01 -14.36 -15.01
C GLN A 238 5.65 -13.31 -14.12
N PRO A 239 6.84 -13.54 -13.58
CA PRO A 239 7.58 -12.49 -12.87
C PRO A 239 7.84 -11.35 -13.85
N THR A 240 7.08 -10.28 -13.71
CA THR A 240 7.23 -9.08 -14.52
C THR A 240 8.26 -8.15 -13.88
N ASN A 241 8.87 -7.29 -14.68
CA ASN A 241 9.75 -6.23 -14.15
C ASN A 241 8.96 -5.15 -13.38
N THR A 242 7.69 -5.39 -13.13
CA THR A 242 6.72 -4.50 -12.50
C THR A 242 6.42 -4.84 -11.04
N GLN A 243 6.88 -5.99 -10.54
CA GLN A 243 6.73 -6.35 -9.14
C GLN A 243 7.66 -5.52 -8.22
N ILE A 244 7.14 -5.15 -7.07
CA ILE A 244 7.94 -4.74 -5.92
C ILE A 244 8.66 -5.99 -5.42
N GLU A 245 9.99 -5.94 -5.31
CA GLU A 245 10.77 -7.08 -4.85
C GLU A 245 10.77 -7.17 -3.33
N GLU A 246 10.77 -8.40 -2.81
CA GLU A 246 11.03 -8.60 -1.38
C GLU A 246 12.30 -7.86 -0.95
N ARG A 247 12.27 -7.27 0.22
CA ARG A 247 13.41 -6.51 0.72
C ARG A 247 13.56 -6.58 2.23
N THR A 248 14.82 -6.66 2.65
CA THR A 248 15.21 -6.45 4.06
C THR A 248 16.13 -5.24 4.11
N MET A 249 15.68 -4.21 4.80
CA MET A 249 16.44 -2.98 5.00
C MET A 249 16.93 -2.91 6.44
N VAL A 250 18.23 -2.69 6.61
CA VAL A 250 18.84 -2.51 7.93
C VAL A 250 19.37 -1.09 8.03
N ASN A 251 18.97 -0.39 9.08
CA ASN A 251 19.43 0.96 9.37
C ASN A 251 19.96 1.01 10.80
N ALA A 252 20.94 1.86 11.05
CA ALA A 252 21.44 2.08 12.41
C ALA A 252 21.94 3.52 12.58
N ASN A 253 21.86 4.00 13.80
CA ASN A 253 22.47 5.27 14.16
C ASN A 253 23.01 5.27 15.58
N VAL A 254 23.95 6.17 15.84
CA VAL A 254 24.48 6.46 17.17
C VAL A 254 24.41 7.97 17.36
N THR A 255 23.72 8.39 18.41
CA THR A 255 23.57 9.80 18.75
C THR A 255 24.25 10.07 20.09
N TRP A 256 25.22 10.98 20.07
CA TRP A 256 25.74 11.59 21.29
C TRP A 256 24.93 12.83 21.64
N ARG A 257 24.62 13.02 22.93
CA ARG A 257 24.01 14.25 23.49
C ARG A 257 24.82 14.75 24.68
N ASP A 258 24.96 16.07 24.79
CA ASP A 258 25.56 16.67 25.97
C ASP A 258 24.66 16.57 27.21
N ALA A 259 25.18 16.97 28.38
CA ALA A 259 24.47 16.86 29.64
C ALA A 259 23.18 17.69 29.72
N GLU A 260 23.16 18.85 29.10
CA GLU A 260 22.00 19.73 29.03
C GLU A 260 21.05 19.37 27.87
N GLN A 261 21.35 18.31 27.09
CA GLN A 261 20.63 17.88 25.88
C GLN A 261 20.50 18.99 24.82
N ARG A 262 21.39 19.95 24.88
CA ARG A 262 21.42 21.12 24.01
C ARG A 262 22.11 20.84 22.69
N TYR A 263 23.21 20.09 22.71
CA TYR A 263 23.95 19.71 21.51
C TYR A 263 23.83 18.22 21.26
N TYR A 264 23.73 17.84 19.97
CA TYR A 264 23.80 16.45 19.59
C TYR A 264 24.58 16.23 18.30
N VAL A 265 25.18 15.07 18.20
CA VAL A 265 25.85 14.57 16.99
C VAL A 265 25.35 13.16 16.75
N THR A 266 24.81 12.92 15.57
CA THR A 266 24.34 11.61 15.11
C THR A 266 25.17 11.13 13.95
N ALA A 267 25.81 9.99 14.05
CA ALA A 267 26.31 9.21 12.93
C ALA A 267 25.24 8.19 12.54
N TYR A 268 24.90 8.07 11.27
CA TYR A 268 23.89 7.15 10.79
C TYR A 268 24.30 6.40 9.53
N GLY A 269 23.74 5.22 9.35
CA GLY A 269 23.78 4.46 8.13
C GLY A 269 22.41 3.93 7.77
N ARG A 270 22.04 4.06 6.51
CA ARG A 270 20.80 3.54 5.94
C ARG A 270 21.13 2.50 4.88
N ASN A 271 20.22 1.53 4.72
CA ASN A 271 20.42 0.41 3.81
C ASN A 271 21.81 -0.24 3.99
N LEU A 272 22.16 -0.59 5.24
CA LEU A 272 23.49 -1.13 5.57
C LEU A 272 23.79 -2.44 4.85
N THR A 273 22.75 -3.18 4.45
CA THR A 273 22.84 -4.41 3.65
C THR A 273 23.15 -4.16 2.19
N ASP A 274 23.13 -2.89 1.73
CA ASP A 274 23.39 -2.46 0.35
C ASP A 274 22.53 -3.20 -0.69
N LYS A 275 21.24 -3.35 -0.38
CA LYS A 275 20.29 -3.99 -1.27
C LYS A 275 19.64 -2.96 -2.19
N THR A 276 19.88 -3.09 -3.50
CA THR A 276 19.16 -2.31 -4.50
C THR A 276 17.99 -3.16 -4.98
N LYS A 277 16.79 -2.77 -4.56
CA LYS A 277 15.55 -3.49 -4.84
C LYS A 277 14.56 -2.57 -5.54
N ARG A 278 13.70 -3.12 -6.38
CA ARG A 278 12.58 -2.38 -6.96
C ARG A 278 11.56 -2.06 -5.86
N VAL A 279 11.16 -0.82 -5.79
CA VAL A 279 10.19 -0.32 -4.80
C VAL A 279 8.92 0.18 -5.45
N GLY A 280 8.87 0.18 -6.76
CA GLY A 280 7.70 0.53 -7.56
C GLY A 280 7.98 0.29 -9.04
N ALA A 281 6.93 0.13 -9.76
CA ALA A 281 6.95 0.06 -11.21
C ALA A 281 5.65 0.63 -11.77
N ASN A 282 5.68 1.04 -13.02
CA ASN A 282 4.49 1.44 -13.74
C ASN A 282 4.60 0.98 -15.19
N SER A 283 3.54 0.38 -15.66
CA SER A 283 3.38 -0.06 -17.03
C SER A 283 2.56 0.99 -17.79
N VAL A 284 3.15 1.57 -18.81
CA VAL A 284 2.43 2.50 -19.68
C VAL A 284 1.92 1.71 -20.87
N ALA A 285 0.80 1.05 -20.66
CA ALA A 285 0.15 0.16 -21.62
C ALA A 285 1.20 -0.75 -22.31
N PHE A 286 1.14 -0.89 -23.63
CA PHE A 286 2.09 -1.70 -24.40
C PHE A 286 3.34 -0.92 -24.87
N LEU A 287 3.57 0.31 -24.38
CA LEU A 287 4.65 1.16 -24.87
C LEU A 287 5.96 0.90 -24.13
N TRP A 288 5.93 0.93 -22.81
CA TRP A 288 7.11 0.72 -21.96
C TRP A 288 6.72 0.44 -20.51
N ASN A 289 7.65 -0.19 -19.80
CA ASN A 289 7.60 -0.28 -18.35
C ASN A 289 8.75 0.54 -17.77
N PHE A 290 8.53 1.27 -16.69
CA PHE A 290 9.61 1.85 -15.91
C PHE A 290 9.56 1.35 -14.47
N THR A 291 10.73 1.24 -13.87
CA THR A 291 10.90 0.75 -12.50
C THR A 291 11.58 1.80 -11.65
N VAL A 292 11.17 1.88 -10.39
CA VAL A 292 11.79 2.73 -9.39
C VAL A 292 12.55 1.86 -8.41
N TYR A 293 13.81 2.17 -8.19
CA TYR A 293 14.66 1.48 -7.23
C TYR A 293 14.73 2.26 -5.92
N GLY A 294 14.82 1.52 -4.82
CA GLY A 294 15.06 2.08 -3.50
C GLY A 294 16.42 2.77 -3.40
N PRO A 295 16.62 3.63 -2.39
CA PRO A 295 17.87 4.34 -2.20
C PRO A 295 19.04 3.38 -1.94
N PRO A 296 20.25 3.67 -2.48
CA PRO A 296 21.44 2.90 -2.17
C PRO A 296 21.84 3.05 -0.70
N ARG A 297 22.88 2.33 -0.27
CA ARG A 297 23.46 2.52 1.05
C ARG A 297 23.97 3.95 1.24
N GLU A 298 23.61 4.53 2.37
CA GLU A 298 23.94 5.91 2.70
C GLU A 298 24.51 5.99 4.11
N TYR A 299 25.53 6.82 4.30
CA TYR A 299 26.10 7.18 5.59
C TYR A 299 26.14 8.69 5.75
N GLY A 300 25.98 9.15 6.96
CA GLY A 300 26.03 10.59 7.21
C GLY A 300 26.27 10.92 8.66
N ILE A 301 26.58 12.21 8.86
CA ILE A 301 26.66 12.82 10.19
C ILE A 301 25.69 14.00 10.23
N ARG A 302 24.92 14.07 11.30
CA ARG A 302 24.03 15.19 11.60
C ARG A 302 24.48 15.84 12.91
N VAL A 303 24.58 17.16 12.90
CA VAL A 303 24.87 17.96 14.10
C VAL A 303 23.69 18.88 14.32
N GLY A 304 23.26 19.04 15.55
CA GLY A 304 22.14 19.92 15.89
C GLY A 304 22.27 20.57 17.25
N VAL A 305 21.50 21.64 17.40
CA VAL A 305 21.40 22.44 18.63
C VAL A 305 19.92 22.63 18.93
N ASN A 306 19.50 22.32 20.16
CA ASN A 306 18.17 22.62 20.69
C ASN A 306 18.22 24.00 21.38
N PHE A 307 17.40 24.90 20.92
CA PHE A 307 17.22 26.21 21.55
C PHE A 307 16.01 26.12 22.50
N ASN A 308 16.25 26.18 23.81
CA ASN A 308 15.20 26.25 24.83
C ASN A 308 14.91 27.73 25.16
#